data_bca1a5de45b126febf8e9c8f39ed831b
#
_entry.id   bca1a5de45b126febf8e9c8f39ed831b
#
_cell.length_a   1.000
_cell.length_b   1.000
_cell.length_c   1.000
_cell.angle_alpha   90.00
_cell.angle_beta   90.00
_cell.angle_gamma   90.00
#
_symmetry.space_group_name_H-M   'P 1'
#
loop_
_entity.id
_entity.type
_entity.pdbx_description
1 polymer ?
#
loop_
_entity_poly.entity_id
_entity_poly.type
_entity_poly.pdbx_seq_one_letter_code
_entity_poly.pdbx_strand_id
1 'polypeptide(L)'
;MLEIYGIKLYWYGFMYAISFVIIDYLIVSASKNKNIDLEPTVAEKLTIVILLFAIIGGRLGYVIFYDLSYFASNIQKIFYLWEGGMSFHGGLIGAVIGSVYFSRKYQIGLLNLTDIISLYAPIGLFFGRLGNFINSELYGLQTSGSVSYTHLRAHETAC
;
A
#
# COMPACT_ATOMS: atom_id res chain seq x y z
N MET A 1 14.96 -1.55 -12.27
CA MET A 1 15.31 -0.23 -11.75
C MET A 1 15.47 0.70 -12.94
N LEU A 2 14.68 1.77 -13.05
CA LEU A 2 14.84 2.79 -14.08
C LEU A 2 15.56 3.98 -13.45
N GLU A 3 16.65 4.40 -14.07
CA GLU A 3 17.38 5.59 -13.64
C GLU A 3 17.11 6.70 -14.67
N ILE A 4 16.39 7.73 -14.25
CA ILE A 4 16.07 8.88 -15.08
C ILE A 4 16.64 10.13 -14.39
N TYR A 5 17.61 10.79 -15.03
CA TYR A 5 18.26 11.99 -14.48
C TYR A 5 18.82 11.84 -13.07
N GLY A 6 19.41 10.68 -12.72
CA GLY A 6 19.97 10.42 -11.39
C GLY A 6 18.95 10.06 -10.29
N ILE A 7 17.66 9.97 -10.62
CA ILE A 7 16.62 9.51 -9.72
C ILE A 7 16.39 8.02 -9.96
N LYS A 8 16.64 7.22 -8.93
CA LYS A 8 16.38 5.78 -8.94
C LYS A 8 14.89 5.54 -8.73
N LEU A 9 14.16 5.33 -9.80
CA LEU A 9 12.73 4.99 -9.74
C LEU A 9 12.62 3.48 -9.46
N TYR A 10 12.13 3.17 -8.27
CA TYR A 10 11.79 1.80 -7.92
C TYR A 10 10.44 1.45 -8.52
N TRP A 11 10.38 0.42 -9.35
CA TRP A 11 9.14 -0.10 -9.96
C TRP A 11 8.01 -0.31 -8.96
N TYR A 12 8.37 -0.69 -7.75
CA TYR A 12 7.43 -0.89 -6.67
C TYR A 12 6.68 0.40 -6.30
N GLY A 13 7.40 1.50 -6.07
CA GLY A 13 6.78 2.80 -5.81
C GLY A 13 5.93 3.30 -6.96
N PHE A 14 6.36 3.07 -8.20
CA PHE A 14 5.61 3.44 -9.40
C PHE A 14 4.30 2.66 -9.52
N MET A 15 4.30 1.34 -9.27
CA MET A 15 3.10 0.51 -9.30
C MET A 15 2.10 0.92 -8.21
N TYR A 16 2.59 1.26 -7.00
CA TYR A 16 1.71 1.81 -5.98
C TYR A 16 1.12 3.16 -6.38
N ALA A 17 1.90 4.07 -6.93
CA ALA A 17 1.40 5.37 -7.39
C ALA A 17 0.28 5.21 -8.44
N ILE A 18 0.47 4.31 -9.41
CA ILE A 18 -0.57 3.98 -10.40
C ILE A 18 -1.83 3.44 -9.71
N SER A 19 -1.67 2.50 -8.77
CA SER A 19 -2.81 1.91 -8.07
C SER A 19 -3.61 2.97 -7.29
N PHE A 20 -2.94 3.91 -6.65
CA PHE A 20 -3.61 5.00 -5.94
C PHE A 20 -4.43 5.89 -6.86
N VAL A 21 -3.86 6.28 -8.01
CA VAL A 21 -4.59 7.09 -8.99
C VAL A 21 -5.83 6.35 -9.51
N ILE A 22 -5.69 5.05 -9.78
CA ILE A 22 -6.83 4.24 -10.26
C ILE A 22 -7.89 4.11 -9.16
N ILE A 23 -7.50 3.77 -7.94
CA ILE A 23 -8.43 3.62 -6.81
C ILE A 23 -9.15 4.93 -6.52
N ASP A 24 -8.43 6.04 -6.47
CA ASP A 24 -9.01 7.37 -6.25
C ASP A 24 -10.04 7.70 -7.33
N TYR A 25 -9.67 7.55 -8.60
CA TYR A 25 -10.58 7.75 -9.72
C TYR A 25 -11.83 6.88 -9.62
N LEU A 26 -11.70 5.60 -9.29
CA LEU A 26 -12.82 4.68 -9.19
C LEU A 26 -13.75 5.02 -8.02
N ILE A 27 -13.22 5.36 -6.85
CA ILE A 27 -14.00 5.76 -5.67
C ILE A 27 -14.77 7.05 -5.98
N VAL A 28 -14.09 8.06 -6.53
CA VAL A 28 -14.73 9.34 -6.89
C VAL A 28 -15.80 9.15 -7.98
N SER A 29 -15.52 8.33 -8.98
CA SER A 29 -16.47 8.01 -10.04
C SER A 29 -17.70 7.25 -9.49
N ALA A 30 -17.49 6.26 -8.62
CA ALA A 30 -18.60 5.52 -7.99
C ALA A 30 -19.44 6.43 -7.10
N SER A 31 -18.85 7.38 -6.41
CA SER A 31 -19.54 8.39 -5.62
C SER A 31 -20.37 9.31 -6.51
N LYS A 32 -19.80 9.85 -7.58
CA LYS A 32 -20.52 10.71 -8.56
C LYS A 32 -21.72 10.00 -9.21
N ASN A 33 -21.56 8.70 -9.47
CA ASN A 33 -22.63 7.86 -10.06
C ASN A 33 -23.61 7.32 -9.01
N LYS A 34 -23.48 7.71 -7.74
CA LYS A 34 -24.32 7.24 -6.62
C LYS A 34 -24.31 5.72 -6.41
N ASN A 35 -23.22 5.05 -6.82
CA ASN A 35 -23.05 3.62 -6.60
C ASN A 35 -22.55 3.32 -5.17
N ILE A 36 -22.00 4.32 -4.48
CA ILE A 36 -21.62 4.27 -3.07
C ILE A 36 -22.24 5.45 -2.33
N ASP A 37 -22.57 5.22 -1.07
CA ASP A 37 -23.13 6.26 -0.19
C ASP A 37 -22.00 7.09 0.43
N LEU A 38 -21.36 7.90 -0.41
CA LEU A 38 -20.30 8.81 -0.05
C LEU A 38 -20.39 10.07 -0.91
N GLU A 39 -20.34 11.24 -0.30
CA GLU A 39 -20.33 12.50 -1.05
C GLU A 39 -19.03 12.65 -1.86
N PRO A 40 -19.08 13.09 -3.15
CA PRO A 40 -17.92 13.21 -4.01
C PRO A 40 -16.76 14.04 -3.42
N THR A 41 -17.09 15.14 -2.75
CA THR A 41 -16.12 16.02 -2.07
C THR A 41 -15.40 15.33 -0.90
N VAL A 42 -16.04 14.34 -0.30
CA VAL A 42 -15.48 13.51 0.77
C VAL A 42 -14.71 12.34 0.18
N ALA A 43 -15.22 11.74 -0.90
CA ALA A 43 -14.58 10.65 -1.63
C ALA A 43 -13.15 11.01 -2.07
N GLU A 44 -12.94 12.21 -2.60
CA GLU A 44 -11.64 12.74 -3.02
C GLU A 44 -10.58 12.79 -1.90
N LYS A 45 -11.01 12.78 -0.64
CA LYS A 45 -10.09 12.83 0.51
C LYS A 45 -9.82 11.45 1.11
N LEU A 46 -10.64 10.45 0.78
CA LEU A 46 -10.57 9.13 1.41
C LEU A 46 -9.25 8.45 1.14
N THR A 47 -8.90 8.33 -0.14
CA THR A 47 -7.70 7.62 -0.59
C THR A 47 -6.43 8.22 -0.01
N ILE A 48 -6.34 9.57 -0.01
CA ILE A 48 -5.17 10.29 0.54
C ILE A 48 -5.06 10.07 2.04
N VAL A 49 -6.16 10.16 2.79
CA VAL A 49 -6.13 9.98 4.25
C VAL A 49 -5.70 8.56 4.60
N ILE A 50 -6.30 7.54 3.98
CA ILE A 50 -5.94 6.14 4.24
C ILE A 50 -4.47 5.89 3.88
N LEU A 51 -4.00 6.41 2.74
CA LEU A 51 -2.60 6.30 2.32
C LEU A 51 -1.64 6.89 3.34
N LEU A 52 -1.90 8.11 3.82
CA LEU A 52 -1.04 8.78 4.80
C LEU A 52 -0.94 7.98 6.10
N PHE A 53 -2.08 7.51 6.61
CA PHE A 53 -2.09 6.68 7.82
C PHE A 53 -1.39 5.33 7.60
N ALA A 54 -1.56 4.71 6.43
CA ALA A 54 -0.87 3.46 6.10
C ALA A 54 0.66 3.65 6.00
N ILE A 55 1.13 4.73 5.39
CA ILE A 55 2.57 5.04 5.30
C ILE A 55 3.15 5.30 6.70
N ILE A 56 2.50 6.14 7.49
CA ILE A 56 2.94 6.45 8.85
C ILE A 56 2.94 5.18 9.71
N GLY A 57 1.87 4.40 9.65
CA GLY A 57 1.76 3.14 10.39
C GLY A 57 2.80 2.13 9.95
N GLY A 58 3.03 1.98 8.64
CA GLY A 58 4.05 1.10 8.08
C GLY A 58 5.45 1.46 8.54
N ARG A 59 5.79 2.75 8.57
CA ARG A 59 7.08 3.23 9.04
C ARG A 59 7.24 3.05 10.55
N LEU A 60 6.26 3.48 11.33
CA LEU A 60 6.30 3.31 12.78
C LEU A 60 6.34 1.84 13.18
N GLY A 61 5.57 0.98 12.51
CA GLY A 61 5.62 -0.45 12.74
C GLY A 61 6.99 -1.05 12.43
N TYR A 62 7.66 -0.59 11.38
CA TYR A 62 9.03 -1.01 11.09
C TYR A 62 10.00 -0.58 12.20
N VAL A 63 9.96 0.69 12.59
CA VAL A 63 10.81 1.25 13.66
C VAL A 63 10.65 0.47 14.97
N ILE A 64 9.41 0.19 15.37
CA ILE A 64 9.12 -0.44 16.68
C ILE A 64 9.46 -1.92 16.68
N PHE A 65 9.13 -2.67 15.63
CA PHE A 65 9.21 -4.13 15.65
C PHE A 65 10.51 -4.70 15.09
N TYR A 66 11.26 -3.92 14.27
CA TYR A 66 12.43 -4.48 13.59
C TYR A 66 13.76 -3.91 14.09
N ASP A 67 13.83 -2.62 14.46
CA ASP A 67 15.13 -2.03 14.83
C ASP A 67 15.00 -0.81 15.76
N LEU A 68 14.27 -0.98 16.84
CA LEU A 68 14.01 0.10 17.80
C LEU A 68 15.29 0.74 18.33
N SER A 69 16.31 -0.07 18.62
CA SER A 69 17.60 0.40 19.18
C SER A 69 18.34 1.34 18.23
N TYR A 70 18.36 1.00 16.95
CA TYR A 70 18.98 1.82 15.91
C TYR A 70 18.26 3.15 15.75
N PHE A 71 16.94 3.13 15.68
CA PHE A 71 16.13 4.34 15.49
C PHE A 71 16.10 5.23 16.74
N ALA A 72 16.19 4.65 17.94
CA ALA A 72 16.34 5.42 19.18
C ALA A 72 17.64 6.25 19.18
N SER A 73 18.71 5.71 18.61
CA SER A 73 19.98 6.42 18.46
C SER A 73 20.03 7.34 17.24
N ASN A 74 19.12 7.18 16.28
CA ASN A 74 19.09 7.90 15.01
C ASN A 74 17.69 8.38 14.65
N ILE A 75 17.09 9.22 15.48
CA ILE A 75 15.66 9.65 15.36
C ILE A 75 15.36 10.27 13.99
N GLN A 76 16.31 10.98 13.38
CA GLN A 76 16.13 11.59 12.05
C GLN A 76 15.85 10.54 10.96
N LYS A 77 16.39 9.35 11.11
CA LYS A 77 16.20 8.25 10.15
C LYS A 77 14.78 7.69 10.10
N ILE A 78 13.95 7.98 11.09
CA ILE A 78 12.53 7.62 11.08
C ILE A 78 11.82 8.25 9.87
N PHE A 79 12.22 9.45 9.46
CA PHE A 79 11.62 10.21 8.36
C PHE A 79 12.18 9.83 6.98
N TYR A 80 13.25 9.04 6.90
CA TYR A 80 13.90 8.68 5.64
C TYR A 80 13.21 7.47 5.00
N LEU A 81 12.01 7.72 4.45
CA LEU A 81 11.20 6.69 3.80
C LEU A 81 11.87 6.09 2.56
N TRP A 82 12.74 6.85 1.91
CA TRP A 82 13.48 6.42 0.71
C TRP A 82 14.62 5.42 1.01
N GLU A 83 15.02 5.27 2.26
CA GLU A 83 15.96 4.22 2.69
C GLU A 83 15.30 2.85 2.81
N GLY A 84 13.99 2.77 2.61
CA GLY A 84 13.22 1.54 2.76
C GLY A 84 12.80 1.28 4.23
N GLY A 85 12.35 0.05 4.49
CA GLY A 85 11.91 -0.35 5.83
C GLY A 85 10.47 0.07 6.13
N MET A 86 9.52 -0.75 5.67
CA MET A 86 8.08 -0.61 5.91
C MET A 86 7.51 -1.93 6.44
N SER A 87 6.71 -1.86 7.48
CA SER A 87 6.01 -3.01 8.03
C SER A 87 4.63 -3.13 7.42
N PHE A 88 4.31 -4.28 6.83
CA PHE A 88 2.96 -4.56 6.32
C PHE A 88 1.90 -4.47 7.43
N HIS A 89 2.17 -5.10 8.58
CA HIS A 89 1.25 -5.06 9.71
C HIS A 89 1.07 -3.64 10.26
N GLY A 90 2.16 -2.88 10.34
CA GLY A 90 2.09 -1.47 10.72
C GLY A 90 1.24 -0.66 9.75
N GLY A 91 1.39 -0.87 8.45
CA GLY A 91 0.58 -0.24 7.41
C GLY A 91 -0.90 -0.60 7.51
N LEU A 92 -1.22 -1.86 7.78
CA LEU A 92 -2.59 -2.33 7.97
C LEU A 92 -3.24 -1.67 9.20
N ILE A 93 -2.53 -1.64 10.33
CA ILE A 93 -3.00 -0.97 11.55
C ILE A 93 -3.20 0.54 11.26
N GLY A 94 -2.26 1.16 10.57
CA GLY A 94 -2.39 2.54 10.14
C GLY A 94 -3.64 2.78 9.29
N ALA A 95 -3.92 1.94 8.31
CA ALA A 95 -5.11 2.03 7.48
C ALA A 95 -6.41 1.89 8.30
N VAL A 96 -6.44 0.98 9.27
CA VAL A 96 -7.58 0.84 10.20
C VAL A 96 -7.77 2.11 11.03
N ILE A 97 -6.70 2.65 11.61
CA ILE A 97 -6.76 3.91 12.38
C ILE A 97 -7.22 5.06 11.49
N GLY A 98 -6.70 5.15 10.26
CA GLY A 98 -7.13 6.14 9.26
C GLY A 98 -8.61 6.01 8.92
N SER A 99 -9.13 4.79 8.80
CA SER A 99 -10.55 4.53 8.56
C SER A 99 -11.43 5.00 9.72
N VAL A 100 -11.02 4.71 10.95
CA VAL A 100 -11.73 5.16 12.16
C VAL A 100 -11.70 6.70 12.26
N TYR A 101 -10.54 7.30 12.02
CA TYR A 101 -10.40 8.75 11.99
C TYR A 101 -11.31 9.39 10.93
N PHE A 102 -11.31 8.85 9.71
CA PHE A 102 -12.11 9.35 8.59
C PHE A 102 -13.62 9.21 8.87
N SER A 103 -14.03 8.04 9.34
CA SER A 103 -15.41 7.74 9.75
C SER A 103 -15.93 8.78 10.77
N ARG A 104 -15.14 9.04 11.81
CA ARG A 104 -15.53 10.02 12.86
C ARG A 104 -15.55 11.46 12.33
N LYS A 105 -14.55 11.82 11.52
CA LYS A 105 -14.42 13.19 10.99
C LYS A 105 -15.56 13.58 10.05
N TYR A 106 -15.97 12.64 9.20
CA TYR A 106 -17.01 12.89 8.19
C TYR A 106 -18.37 12.29 8.55
N GLN A 107 -18.52 11.76 9.77
CA GLN A 107 -19.77 11.16 10.27
C GLN A 107 -20.32 10.05 9.39
N ILE A 108 -19.44 9.23 8.82
CA ILE A 108 -19.78 8.10 7.97
C ILE A 108 -19.73 6.82 8.82
N GLY A 109 -20.68 5.91 8.64
CA GLY A 109 -20.66 4.61 9.32
C GLY A 109 -19.36 3.85 9.02
N LEU A 110 -18.65 3.39 10.05
CA LEU A 110 -17.37 2.71 9.89
C LEU A 110 -17.50 1.47 9.02
N LEU A 111 -18.58 0.69 9.14
CA LEU A 111 -18.81 -0.50 8.33
C LEU A 111 -19.00 -0.13 6.85
N ASN A 112 -19.78 0.89 6.54
CA ASN A 112 -19.94 1.36 5.17
C ASN A 112 -18.61 1.81 4.56
N LEU A 113 -17.79 2.48 5.35
CA LEU A 113 -16.46 2.90 4.92
C LEU A 113 -15.53 1.72 4.67
N THR A 114 -15.53 0.72 5.57
CA THR A 114 -14.71 -0.48 5.38
C THR A 114 -15.16 -1.31 4.19
N ASP A 115 -16.45 -1.35 3.87
CA ASP A 115 -16.97 -2.00 2.67
C ASP A 115 -16.45 -1.33 1.40
N ILE A 116 -16.45 0.00 1.35
CA ILE A 116 -15.89 0.77 0.24
C ILE A 116 -14.39 0.46 0.11
N ILE A 117 -13.63 0.53 1.20
CA ILE A 117 -12.19 0.27 1.18
C ILE A 117 -11.90 -1.17 0.73
N SER A 118 -12.65 -2.15 1.24
CA SER A 118 -12.47 -3.56 0.90
C SER A 118 -12.75 -3.86 -0.57
N LEU A 119 -13.67 -3.14 -1.19
CA LEU A 119 -14.00 -3.28 -2.61
C LEU A 119 -12.82 -2.87 -3.51
N TYR A 120 -12.08 -1.84 -3.13
CA TYR A 120 -10.99 -1.29 -3.96
C TYR A 120 -9.59 -1.72 -3.52
N ALA A 121 -9.41 -2.21 -2.29
CA ALA A 121 -8.10 -2.67 -1.78
C ALA A 121 -7.43 -3.77 -2.66
N PRO A 122 -8.16 -4.72 -3.26
CA PRO A 122 -7.57 -5.73 -4.15
C PRO A 122 -6.81 -5.14 -5.34
N ILE A 123 -7.22 -3.97 -5.84
CA ILE A 123 -6.51 -3.27 -6.93
C ILE A 123 -5.09 -2.88 -6.47
N GLY A 124 -4.98 -2.30 -5.27
CA GLY A 124 -3.69 -1.95 -4.68
C GLY A 124 -2.79 -3.18 -4.48
N LEU A 125 -3.37 -4.27 -3.98
CA LEU A 125 -2.65 -5.54 -3.80
C LEU A 125 -2.18 -6.15 -5.13
N PHE A 126 -3.00 -6.07 -6.17
CA PHE A 126 -2.64 -6.52 -7.51
C PHE A 126 -1.43 -5.76 -8.06
N PHE A 127 -1.45 -4.43 -8.03
CA PHE A 127 -0.32 -3.62 -8.48
C PHE A 127 0.92 -3.80 -7.61
N GLY A 128 0.77 -3.99 -6.30
CA GLY A 128 1.86 -4.32 -5.41
C GLY A 128 2.53 -5.65 -5.80
N ARG A 129 1.74 -6.69 -6.12
CA ARG A 129 2.25 -7.97 -6.61
C ARG A 129 2.88 -7.87 -7.99
N LEU A 130 2.32 -7.04 -8.87
CA LEU A 130 2.93 -6.77 -10.17
C LEU A 130 4.30 -6.09 -10.01
N GLY A 131 4.43 -5.16 -9.07
CA GLY A 131 5.70 -4.54 -8.71
C GLY A 131 6.73 -5.58 -8.20
N ASN A 132 6.31 -6.49 -7.31
CA ASN A 132 7.17 -7.58 -6.83
C ASN A 132 7.60 -8.49 -7.98
N PHE A 133 6.70 -8.81 -8.90
CA PHE A 133 7.01 -9.63 -10.07
C PHE A 133 8.06 -8.96 -10.97
N ILE A 134 7.92 -7.67 -11.26
CA ILE A 134 8.86 -6.91 -12.09
C ILE A 134 10.23 -6.80 -11.40
N ASN A 135 10.25 -6.63 -10.07
CA ASN A 135 11.50 -6.55 -9.30
C ASN A 135 12.13 -7.93 -9.01
N SER A 136 11.46 -9.02 -9.37
CA SER A 136 11.88 -10.38 -9.01
C SER A 136 11.97 -10.60 -7.50
N GLU A 137 11.01 -10.05 -6.74
CA GLU A 137 10.95 -10.09 -5.29
C GLU A 137 9.73 -10.88 -4.78
N LEU A 138 9.83 -11.46 -3.58
CA LEU A 138 8.73 -12.10 -2.86
C LEU A 138 7.96 -13.14 -3.69
N TYR A 139 8.66 -13.87 -4.51
CA TYR A 139 8.12 -15.04 -5.20
C TYR A 139 7.91 -16.17 -4.18
N GLY A 140 6.88 -16.98 -4.40
CA GLY A 140 6.49 -18.05 -3.49
C GLY A 140 7.52 -19.19 -3.41
N LEU A 141 7.20 -20.18 -2.60
CA LEU A 141 7.97 -21.41 -2.52
C LEU A 141 7.85 -22.22 -3.82
N GLN A 142 8.91 -22.95 -4.15
CA GLN A 142 8.91 -23.87 -5.28
C GLN A 142 7.83 -24.92 -5.09
N THR A 143 7.02 -25.16 -6.10
CA THR A 143 5.94 -26.14 -6.06
C THR A 143 6.01 -27.07 -7.25
N SER A 144 5.65 -28.33 -7.04
CA SER A 144 5.48 -29.34 -8.10
C SER A 144 4.06 -29.33 -8.70
N GLY A 145 3.17 -28.46 -8.22
CA GLY A 145 1.81 -28.31 -8.76
C GLY A 145 1.81 -27.73 -10.17
N SER A 146 0.75 -28.04 -10.93
CA SER A 146 0.59 -27.50 -12.28
C SER A 146 0.42 -26.00 -12.27
N VAL A 147 1.29 -25.30 -12.92
CA VAL A 147 1.22 -23.88 -13.30
C VAL A 147 1.15 -22.89 -12.15
N SER A 148 2.29 -22.43 -11.79
CA SER A 148 2.37 -21.19 -11.03
C SER A 148 3.54 -20.38 -11.59
N TYR A 149 3.36 -19.08 -11.80
CA TYR A 149 4.48 -18.20 -12.14
C TYR A 149 5.56 -18.25 -11.05
N THR A 150 5.19 -18.58 -9.83
CA THR A 150 6.11 -18.77 -8.70
C THR A 150 7.06 -19.93 -8.93
N HIS A 151 6.59 -21.01 -9.58
CA HIS A 151 7.42 -22.14 -9.97
C HIS A 151 8.45 -21.76 -11.03
N LEU A 152 8.03 -21.02 -12.04
CA LEU A 152 8.93 -20.53 -13.10
C LEU A 152 10.02 -19.60 -12.53
N ARG A 153 9.64 -18.72 -11.62
CA ARG A 153 10.59 -17.81 -10.96
C ARG A 153 11.59 -18.51 -10.04
N ALA A 154 11.17 -19.54 -9.34
CA ALA A 154 12.07 -20.29 -8.46
C ALA A 154 13.24 -20.92 -9.23
N HIS A 155 13.06 -21.24 -10.51
CA HIS A 155 14.13 -21.73 -11.36
C HIS A 155 15.14 -20.67 -11.79
N GLU A 156 14.69 -19.41 -11.99
CA GLU A 156 15.57 -18.32 -12.42
C GLU A 156 16.52 -17.84 -11.30
N THR A 157 16.18 -18.06 -10.05
CA THR A 157 16.96 -17.58 -8.89
C THR A 157 17.80 -18.66 -8.20
N ALA A 158 17.73 -19.88 -8.68
CA ALA A 158 18.55 -21.00 -8.19
C ALA A 158 19.93 -21.10 -8.87
N CYS A 159 20.33 -20.07 -9.65
CA CYS A 159 21.64 -19.97 -10.30
C CYS A 159 22.54 -19.02 -9.56
#